data_24f71729bbf04080ea21f3a3af574b45
#
_entry.id   24f71729bbf04080ea21f3a3af574b45
#
_cell.length_a   1.000
_cell.length_b   1.000
_cell.length_c   1.000
_cell.angle_alpha   90.00
_cell.angle_beta   90.00
_cell.angle_gamma   90.00
#
_symmetry.space_group_name_H-M   'P 1'
#
loop_
_entity.id
_entity.type
_entity.pdbx_description
1 polymer ?
#
loop_
_entity_poly.entity_id
_entity_poly.type
_entity_poly.pdbx_seq_one_letter_code
_entity_poly.pdbx_strand_id
1 'polypeptide(L)'
;FGNLIDEGTNAILYKCQVSHKVVSVDPQYSAHLPLVFDVSIINDDNADVKLWTINEEDNTYDYDVKFVGPLSTPEGDKIAYGVRLDTEPQFPVTIRPNITLNNAENVAAHPILYAFPSHLVFGASNWSSIQRLELRSNQDNIDNDKERFQILHNVITQDSVLFQKSTARPILTVLDITDDDTAGIVLENNALVEVNENTKN
;
A
#
# COMPACT_ATOMS: atom_id res chain seq x y z
N PHE A 1 -1.75 -2.03 -30.27
CA PHE A 1 -1.67 -1.39 -28.95
C PHE A 1 -0.81 -2.31 -28.12
N GLY A 2 0.44 -1.89 -27.85
CA GLY A 2 1.38 -2.67 -27.05
C GLY A 2 0.88 -2.76 -25.60
N ASN A 3 1.04 -3.92 -24.99
CA ASN A 3 0.88 -4.07 -23.56
C ASN A 3 1.86 -3.11 -22.86
N LEU A 4 1.37 -2.34 -21.93
CA LEU A 4 2.17 -1.54 -21.02
C LEU A 4 2.84 -2.49 -20.01
N ILE A 5 3.84 -3.23 -20.45
CA ILE A 5 4.64 -4.09 -19.58
C ILE A 5 5.91 -3.30 -19.30
N ASP A 6 6.13 -2.95 -18.04
CA ASP A 6 7.40 -2.42 -17.59
C ASP A 6 8.46 -3.52 -17.62
N GLU A 7 9.48 -3.36 -18.44
CA GLU A 7 10.60 -4.29 -18.54
C GLU A 7 11.83 -3.85 -17.74
N GLY A 8 11.64 -2.93 -16.80
CA GLY A 8 12.67 -2.44 -15.89
C GLY A 8 13.36 -1.17 -16.37
N THR A 9 13.92 -0.42 -15.43
CA THR A 9 14.45 0.94 -15.52
C THR A 9 15.67 1.16 -16.41
N ASN A 10 16.16 0.14 -17.06
CA ASN A 10 17.13 0.29 -18.15
C ASN A 10 16.31 0.23 -19.43
N ALA A 11 16.11 1.38 -20.06
CA ALA A 11 15.44 1.54 -21.33
C ALA A 11 15.81 0.39 -22.27
N ILE A 12 15.03 -0.68 -22.25
CA ILE A 12 15.20 -1.75 -23.21
C ILE A 12 14.66 -1.20 -24.50
N LEU A 13 15.58 -0.89 -25.37
CA LEU A 13 15.27 -0.51 -26.72
C LEU A 13 14.86 -1.77 -27.47
N TYR A 14 13.56 -1.97 -27.64
CA TYR A 14 13.11 -2.91 -28.66
C TYR A 14 13.51 -2.34 -30.01
N LYS A 15 14.36 -3.06 -30.70
CA LYS A 15 14.71 -2.73 -32.07
C LYS A 15 13.87 -3.57 -33.02
N CYS A 16 13.00 -2.92 -33.76
CA CYS A 16 12.25 -3.52 -34.83
C CYS A 16 12.82 -3.03 -36.15
N GLN A 17 12.99 -3.95 -37.10
CA GLN A 17 13.38 -3.60 -38.46
C GLN A 17 12.14 -3.58 -39.35
N VAL A 18 11.89 -2.45 -39.97
CA VAL A 18 10.79 -2.30 -40.93
C VAL A 18 11.39 -2.32 -42.32
N SER A 19 10.96 -3.27 -43.14
CA SER A 19 11.37 -3.38 -44.55
C SER A 19 10.21 -3.10 -45.48
N HIS A 20 10.45 -2.28 -46.49
CA HIS A 20 9.46 -1.99 -47.54
C HIS A 20 9.92 -2.65 -48.85
N LYS A 21 9.05 -3.49 -49.36
CA LYS A 21 9.30 -4.12 -50.67
C LYS A 21 8.43 -3.44 -51.73
N VAL A 22 9.06 -2.99 -52.80
CA VAL A 22 8.34 -2.49 -53.98
C VAL A 22 7.95 -3.68 -54.84
N VAL A 23 6.68 -3.76 -55.20
CA VAL A 23 6.18 -4.73 -56.18
C VAL A 23 5.59 -3.96 -57.35
N SER A 24 6.26 -4.07 -58.52
CA SER A 24 5.83 -3.38 -59.74
C SER A 24 6.13 -4.24 -60.97
N VAL A 25 5.29 -4.12 -62.00
CA VAL A 25 5.55 -4.71 -63.32
C VAL A 25 6.55 -3.90 -64.10
N ASP A 26 6.80 -2.65 -63.68
CA ASP A 26 7.82 -1.77 -64.24
C ASP A 26 9.21 -2.17 -63.72
N PRO A 27 10.15 -2.55 -64.58
CA PRO A 27 11.50 -2.94 -64.20
C PRO A 27 12.28 -1.85 -63.45
N GLN A 28 11.97 -0.59 -63.72
CA GLN A 28 12.63 0.53 -63.01
C GLN A 28 12.28 0.57 -61.52
N TYR A 29 11.06 0.19 -61.15
CA TYR A 29 10.63 0.13 -59.77
C TYR A 29 10.91 -1.22 -59.11
N SER A 30 10.77 -2.34 -59.85
CA SER A 30 10.99 -3.66 -59.28
C SER A 30 12.46 -3.97 -58.96
N ALA A 31 13.39 -3.24 -59.57
CA ALA A 31 14.83 -3.35 -59.29
C ALA A 31 15.29 -2.61 -58.03
N HIS A 32 14.44 -1.81 -57.39
CA HIS A 32 14.81 -1.13 -56.16
C HIS A 32 14.97 -2.12 -54.99
N LEU A 33 16.10 -1.98 -54.29
CA LEU A 33 16.35 -2.72 -53.07
C LEU A 33 15.31 -2.35 -52.00
N PRO A 34 14.93 -3.27 -51.10
CA PRO A 34 14.04 -2.98 -50.01
C PRO A 34 14.58 -1.84 -49.17
N LEU A 35 13.77 -0.84 -48.91
CA LEU A 35 14.12 0.21 -47.96
C LEU A 35 13.93 -0.36 -46.56
N VAL A 36 15.01 -0.35 -45.81
CA VAL A 36 15.04 -0.91 -44.47
C VAL A 36 15.42 0.20 -43.49
N PHE A 37 14.68 0.32 -42.38
CA PHE A 37 15.05 1.20 -41.28
C PHE A 37 14.75 0.55 -39.94
N ASP A 38 15.55 0.91 -38.94
CA ASP A 38 15.41 0.43 -37.58
C ASP A 38 14.53 1.39 -36.80
N VAL A 39 13.56 0.85 -36.08
CA VAL A 39 12.72 1.57 -35.11
C VAL A 39 13.14 1.13 -33.71
N SER A 40 13.49 2.10 -32.87
CA SER A 40 13.76 1.86 -31.47
C SER A 40 12.56 2.31 -30.64
N ILE A 41 12.04 1.41 -29.84
CA ILE A 41 10.96 1.70 -28.88
C ILE A 41 11.63 1.85 -27.51
N ILE A 42 11.44 3.01 -26.89
CA ILE A 42 11.91 3.28 -25.53
C ILE A 42 10.75 2.99 -24.61
N ASN A 43 10.97 2.14 -23.63
CA ASN A 43 10.03 1.94 -22.53
C ASN A 43 10.28 3.01 -21.46
N ASP A 44 9.28 3.80 -21.13
CA ASP A 44 9.30 4.84 -20.11
C ASP A 44 8.43 4.52 -18.89
N ASP A 45 7.84 3.30 -18.85
CA ASP A 45 7.07 2.83 -17.72
C ASP A 45 7.97 2.49 -16.52
N ASN A 46 7.44 2.66 -15.32
CA ASN A 46 8.08 2.26 -14.07
C ASN A 46 7.12 1.37 -13.29
N ALA A 47 7.56 0.14 -13.02
CA ALA A 47 6.80 -0.74 -12.15
C ALA A 47 6.88 -0.23 -10.71
N ASP A 48 5.75 0.14 -10.14
CA ASP A 48 5.65 0.62 -8.77
C ASP A 48 4.29 0.29 -8.15
N VAL A 49 4.24 0.37 -6.83
CA VAL A 49 3.03 0.23 -6.03
C VAL A 49 2.66 1.60 -5.48
N LYS A 50 1.44 2.02 -5.70
CA LYS A 50 0.92 3.32 -5.25
C LYS A 50 -0.13 3.13 -4.16
N LEU A 51 -0.04 4.00 -3.14
CA LEU A 51 -1.05 4.12 -2.10
C LEU A 51 -1.93 5.33 -2.38
N TRP A 52 -3.23 5.17 -2.11
CA TRP A 52 -4.26 6.17 -2.36
C TRP A 52 -5.02 6.44 -1.08
N THR A 53 -5.28 7.68 -0.76
CA THR A 53 -6.23 8.02 0.29
C THR A 53 -7.64 7.74 -0.16
N ILE A 54 -8.50 7.36 0.78
CA ILE A 54 -9.92 7.16 0.55
C ILE A 54 -10.66 8.26 1.28
N ASN A 55 -11.53 8.97 0.57
CA ASN A 55 -12.53 9.78 1.21
C ASN A 55 -13.71 8.86 1.58
N GLU A 56 -13.91 8.65 2.89
CA GLU A 56 -14.94 7.74 3.40
C GLU A 56 -16.37 8.26 3.18
N GLU A 57 -16.56 9.58 2.99
CA GLU A 57 -17.87 10.18 2.81
C GLU A 57 -18.48 9.86 1.44
N ASP A 58 -17.65 9.89 0.39
CA ASP A 58 -18.10 9.66 -1.00
C ASP A 58 -17.45 8.43 -1.64
N ASN A 59 -16.62 7.71 -0.90
CA ASN A 59 -15.86 6.54 -1.34
C ASN A 59 -15.00 6.80 -2.58
N THR A 60 -14.51 8.03 -2.72
CA THR A 60 -13.58 8.41 -3.79
C THR A 60 -12.13 8.18 -3.35
N TYR A 61 -11.26 8.07 -4.35
CA TYR A 61 -9.84 7.88 -4.13
C TYR A 61 -9.09 9.12 -4.59
N ASP A 62 -8.31 9.73 -3.69
CA ASP A 62 -7.46 10.87 -4.03
C ASP A 62 -5.99 10.41 -4.13
N TYR A 63 -5.41 10.64 -5.31
CA TYR A 63 -4.04 10.23 -5.61
C TYR A 63 -2.98 11.19 -5.07
N ASP A 64 -3.31 12.45 -4.89
CA ASP A 64 -2.28 13.49 -4.68
C ASP A 64 -1.92 13.71 -3.22
N VAL A 65 -2.58 13.00 -2.33
CA VAL A 65 -2.17 13.02 -0.95
C VAL A 65 -1.05 12.00 -0.80
N LYS A 66 0.18 12.49 -0.81
CA LYS A 66 1.28 11.75 -0.22
C LYS A 66 0.76 11.17 1.09
N PHE A 67 0.77 9.88 1.21
CA PHE A 67 0.63 9.16 2.48
C PHE A 67 1.82 9.56 3.37
N VAL A 68 1.92 10.87 3.63
CA VAL A 68 3.07 11.52 4.26
C VAL A 68 2.58 12.12 5.55
N GLY A 69 2.80 11.40 6.57
CA GLY A 69 2.53 11.81 7.93
C GLY A 69 1.96 10.64 8.72
N PRO A 70 2.09 10.67 10.02
CA PRO A 70 1.43 9.66 10.82
C PRO A 70 -0.08 9.79 10.62
N LEU A 71 -0.69 8.74 10.09
CA LEU A 71 -2.12 8.55 10.20
C LEU A 71 -2.45 8.43 11.69
N SER A 72 -3.66 8.80 12.09
CA SER A 72 -4.09 8.64 13.49
C SER A 72 -5.53 8.14 13.52
N THR A 73 -5.80 7.20 14.40
CA THR A 73 -7.13 6.67 14.64
C THR A 73 -7.29 6.32 16.12
N PRO A 74 -8.48 6.48 16.72
CA PRO A 74 -8.78 5.91 18.03
C PRO A 74 -8.64 4.39 18.00
N GLU A 75 -8.41 3.80 19.16
CA GLU A 75 -8.51 2.36 19.27
C GLU A 75 -9.96 1.87 19.04
N GLY A 76 -10.13 0.63 18.61
CA GLY A 76 -11.42 0.09 18.18
C GLY A 76 -11.87 0.56 16.79
N ASP A 77 -11.25 1.58 16.24
CA ASP A 77 -11.56 2.14 14.94
C ASP A 77 -10.70 1.55 13.82
N LYS A 78 -10.90 2.05 12.62
CA LYS A 78 -10.19 1.62 11.42
C LYS A 78 -9.78 2.80 10.56
N ILE A 79 -8.73 2.61 9.79
CA ILE A 79 -8.33 3.49 8.73
C ILE A 79 -8.20 2.70 7.42
N ALA A 80 -8.66 3.26 6.32
CA ALA A 80 -8.62 2.61 5.02
C ALA A 80 -7.82 3.41 4.00
N TYR A 81 -7.23 2.70 3.06
CA TYR A 81 -6.54 3.28 1.92
C TYR A 81 -6.62 2.35 0.70
N GLY A 82 -6.41 2.93 -0.47
CA GLY A 82 -6.35 2.20 -1.72
C GLY A 82 -4.92 1.80 -2.09
N VAL A 83 -4.79 0.66 -2.74
CA VAL A 83 -3.52 0.17 -3.30
C VAL A 83 -3.74 -0.18 -4.77
N ARG A 84 -2.80 0.22 -5.63
CA ARG A 84 -2.82 -0.09 -7.06
C ARG A 84 -1.39 -0.26 -7.58
N LEU A 85 -1.23 -1.00 -8.67
CA LEU A 85 0.02 -1.02 -9.42
C LEU A 85 0.02 0.06 -10.52
N ASP A 86 1.19 0.55 -10.87
CA ASP A 86 1.34 1.51 -11.98
C ASP A 86 1.42 0.85 -13.34
N THR A 87 1.87 -0.40 -13.39
CA THR A 87 2.05 -1.16 -14.64
C THR A 87 1.46 -2.56 -14.55
N GLU A 88 1.14 -3.14 -15.70
CA GLU A 88 0.67 -4.52 -15.78
C GLU A 88 1.80 -5.50 -15.42
N PRO A 89 1.60 -6.36 -14.41
CA PRO A 89 2.62 -7.33 -14.03
C PRO A 89 2.60 -8.55 -14.96
N GLN A 90 3.77 -9.10 -15.26
CA GLN A 90 3.89 -10.38 -15.99
C GLN A 90 3.48 -11.57 -15.14
N PHE A 91 3.72 -11.50 -13.84
CA PHE A 91 3.35 -12.51 -12.84
C PHE A 91 2.52 -11.86 -11.73
N PRO A 92 1.69 -12.64 -11.01
CA PRO A 92 0.93 -12.09 -9.90
C PRO A 92 1.82 -11.39 -8.87
N VAL A 93 1.37 -10.21 -8.43
CA VAL A 93 2.01 -9.40 -7.39
C VAL A 93 1.14 -9.43 -6.15
N THR A 94 1.70 -9.89 -5.04
CA THR A 94 1.03 -9.89 -3.74
C THR A 94 1.59 -8.77 -2.88
N ILE A 95 0.72 -7.91 -2.38
CA ILE A 95 1.07 -6.85 -1.43
C ILE A 95 0.62 -7.30 -0.05
N ARG A 96 1.58 -7.47 0.86
CA ARG A 96 1.34 -7.91 2.23
C ARG A 96 1.82 -6.85 3.24
N PRO A 97 0.90 -6.21 3.98
CA PRO A 97 1.30 -5.34 5.08
C PRO A 97 1.99 -6.15 6.18
N ASN A 98 3.14 -5.68 6.61
CA ASN A 98 3.84 -6.15 7.80
C ASN A 98 3.79 -5.02 8.83
N ILE A 99 3.13 -5.27 9.94
CA ILE A 99 2.84 -4.30 10.97
C ILE A 99 3.80 -4.53 12.13
N THR A 100 4.51 -3.48 12.54
CA THR A 100 5.45 -3.52 13.65
C THR A 100 5.22 -2.36 14.59
N LEU A 101 5.20 -2.62 15.90
CA LEU A 101 5.12 -1.59 16.93
C LEU A 101 6.48 -0.90 17.07
N ASN A 102 6.48 0.43 17.06
CA ASN A 102 7.73 1.21 17.10
C ASN A 102 8.21 1.52 18.53
N ASN A 103 7.32 1.45 19.51
CA ASN A 103 7.63 1.74 20.91
C ASN A 103 7.72 0.43 21.71
N ALA A 104 8.92 -0.09 21.89
CA ALA A 104 9.16 -1.42 22.47
C ALA A 104 9.17 -1.45 24.02
N GLU A 105 8.67 -0.46 24.72
CA GLU A 105 8.83 -0.40 26.19
C GLU A 105 7.81 -1.21 26.99
N ASN A 106 6.63 -1.57 26.43
CA ASN A 106 5.64 -2.40 27.11
C ASN A 106 4.94 -3.38 26.16
N VAL A 107 5.47 -4.57 26.01
CA VAL A 107 4.99 -5.58 25.06
C VAL A 107 3.73 -6.33 25.53
N ALA A 108 3.19 -6.05 26.73
CA ALA A 108 2.26 -6.97 27.39
C ALA A 108 0.75 -6.68 27.15
N ALA A 109 0.38 -5.51 26.64
CA ALA A 109 -1.03 -5.13 26.57
C ALA A 109 -1.25 -4.07 25.46
N HIS A 110 -0.91 -4.39 24.23
CA HIS A 110 -1.10 -3.44 23.12
C HIS A 110 -2.34 -3.76 22.32
N PRO A 111 -3.08 -2.76 21.83
CA PRO A 111 -4.14 -2.99 20.88
C PRO A 111 -3.58 -3.77 19.69
N ILE A 112 -4.27 -4.86 19.34
CA ILE A 112 -3.87 -5.66 18.20
C ILE A 112 -4.26 -4.89 16.94
N LEU A 113 -3.25 -4.41 16.20
CA LEU A 113 -3.46 -3.81 14.88
C LEU A 113 -3.31 -4.90 13.82
N TYR A 114 -4.29 -5.02 12.93
CA TYR A 114 -4.27 -5.98 11.83
C TYR A 114 -4.79 -5.39 10.53
N ALA A 115 -4.35 -5.96 9.42
CA ALA A 115 -4.79 -5.56 8.09
C ALA A 115 -5.94 -6.44 7.59
N PHE A 116 -6.94 -5.82 6.95
CA PHE A 116 -8.04 -6.50 6.30
C PHE A 116 -8.28 -5.94 4.88
N PRO A 117 -8.23 -6.78 3.85
CA PRO A 117 -7.77 -8.17 3.86
C PRO A 117 -6.30 -8.27 4.28
N SER A 118 -5.84 -9.46 4.67
CA SER A 118 -4.44 -9.67 5.12
C SER A 118 -3.40 -9.47 4.03
N HIS A 119 -3.82 -9.49 2.78
CA HIS A 119 -3.01 -9.22 1.59
C HIS A 119 -3.89 -8.89 0.39
N LEU A 120 -3.31 -8.22 -0.59
CA LEU A 120 -3.92 -7.91 -1.89
C LEU A 120 -3.18 -8.65 -2.98
N VAL A 121 -3.90 -9.10 -4.02
CA VAL A 121 -3.30 -9.77 -5.18
C VAL A 121 -3.67 -9.04 -6.46
N PHE A 122 -2.65 -8.70 -7.23
CA PHE A 122 -2.77 -8.04 -8.52
C PHE A 122 -2.25 -8.95 -9.63
N GLY A 123 -2.95 -8.95 -10.74
CA GLY A 123 -2.59 -9.64 -11.97
C GLY A 123 -3.01 -8.84 -13.20
N ALA A 124 -2.85 -9.40 -14.38
CA ALA A 124 -3.14 -8.73 -15.64
C ALA A 124 -4.57 -8.15 -15.77
N SER A 125 -5.55 -8.74 -15.07
CA SER A 125 -6.95 -8.29 -15.15
C SER A 125 -7.34 -7.17 -14.18
N ASN A 126 -6.54 -6.93 -13.12
CA ASN A 126 -6.94 -6.03 -12.02
C ASN A 126 -5.82 -5.09 -11.51
N TRP A 127 -4.65 -5.08 -12.14
CA TRP A 127 -3.51 -4.28 -11.71
C TRP A 127 -3.81 -2.77 -11.64
N SER A 128 -4.61 -2.28 -12.57
CA SER A 128 -5.00 -0.86 -12.67
C SER A 128 -6.20 -0.51 -11.78
N SER A 129 -6.83 -1.49 -11.15
CA SER A 129 -7.95 -1.27 -10.24
C SER A 129 -7.44 -1.00 -8.82
N ILE A 130 -7.99 0.03 -8.16
CA ILE A 130 -7.66 0.28 -6.77
C ILE A 130 -8.32 -0.78 -5.91
N GLN A 131 -7.53 -1.48 -5.10
CA GLN A 131 -8.02 -2.41 -4.09
C GLN A 131 -7.92 -1.74 -2.71
N ARG A 132 -8.99 -1.86 -1.92
CA ARG A 132 -9.08 -1.30 -0.57
C ARG A 132 -8.38 -2.20 0.43
N LEU A 133 -7.60 -1.59 1.32
CA LEU A 133 -6.99 -2.22 2.48
C LEU A 133 -7.35 -1.40 3.71
N GLU A 134 -7.74 -2.09 4.77
CA GLU A 134 -8.08 -1.47 6.06
C GLU A 134 -7.08 -1.92 7.12
N LEU A 135 -6.66 -0.98 7.94
CA LEU A 135 -5.97 -1.26 9.20
C LEU A 135 -6.99 -1.10 10.31
N ARG A 136 -7.17 -2.12 11.11
CA ARG A 136 -8.16 -2.19 12.18
C ARG A 136 -7.47 -2.43 13.50
N SER A 137 -7.80 -1.64 14.51
CA SER A 137 -7.38 -1.87 15.89
C SER A 137 -8.50 -2.52 16.69
N ASN A 138 -8.14 -3.29 17.69
CA ASN A 138 -9.10 -3.78 18.68
C ASN A 138 -9.28 -2.71 19.75
N GLN A 139 -10.48 -2.66 20.32
CA GLN A 139 -10.76 -1.95 21.55
C GLN A 139 -10.36 -2.82 22.73
N ASP A 140 -9.73 -2.25 23.74
CA ASP A 140 -9.54 -2.91 25.03
C ASP A 140 -10.00 -2.00 26.20
N ASN A 141 -9.58 -2.20 27.39
CA ASN A 141 -9.93 -1.36 28.57
C ASN A 141 -8.65 -1.13 29.40
N ILE A 142 -7.55 -0.93 28.75
CA ILE A 142 -6.25 -0.74 29.38
C ILE A 142 -5.76 0.66 29.01
N ASP A 143 -5.62 1.53 30.00
CA ASP A 143 -5.05 2.87 29.82
C ASP A 143 -3.59 2.75 29.39
N ASN A 144 -3.38 2.92 28.10
CA ASN A 144 -2.07 2.87 27.43
C ASN A 144 -1.68 4.27 26.94
N ASP A 145 -0.39 4.50 26.83
CA ASP A 145 0.10 5.64 26.09
C ASP A 145 -0.17 5.47 24.58
N LYS A 146 -0.20 6.59 23.87
CA LYS A 146 -0.32 6.60 22.42
C LYS A 146 0.70 5.67 21.76
N GLU A 147 0.23 4.75 20.94
CA GLU A 147 1.03 3.77 20.27
C GLU A 147 1.32 4.14 18.81
N ARG A 148 2.52 3.85 18.37
CA ARG A 148 2.96 4.12 17.00
C ARG A 148 3.37 2.85 16.28
N PHE A 149 2.69 2.56 15.18
CA PHE A 149 2.95 1.41 14.34
C PHE A 149 3.61 1.82 13.02
N GLN A 150 4.53 0.99 12.57
CA GLN A 150 5.07 1.05 11.22
C GLN A 150 4.44 -0.05 10.38
N ILE A 151 3.91 0.32 9.22
CA ILE A 151 3.28 -0.60 8.28
C ILE A 151 4.14 -0.65 7.03
N LEU A 152 4.78 -1.79 6.83
CA LEU A 152 5.66 -2.05 5.71
C LEU A 152 4.93 -2.90 4.67
N HIS A 153 4.69 -2.36 3.48
CA HIS A 153 4.02 -3.07 2.40
C HIS A 153 5.02 -3.93 1.63
N ASN A 154 5.10 -5.21 2.00
CA ASN A 154 5.97 -6.15 1.31
C ASN A 154 5.38 -6.53 -0.04
N VAL A 155 6.18 -6.37 -1.09
CA VAL A 155 5.85 -6.76 -2.46
C VAL A 155 6.44 -8.15 -2.72
N ILE A 156 5.58 -9.12 -2.99
CA ILE A 156 5.95 -10.52 -3.22
C ILE A 156 5.53 -10.88 -4.64
N THR A 157 6.50 -11.17 -5.49
CA THR A 157 6.25 -11.56 -6.88
C THR A 157 7.41 -12.38 -7.44
N GLN A 158 7.13 -13.19 -8.46
CA GLN A 158 8.16 -13.80 -9.30
C GLN A 158 8.78 -12.79 -10.27
N ASP A 159 8.11 -11.68 -10.47
CA ASP A 159 8.52 -10.57 -11.32
C ASP A 159 9.41 -9.56 -10.56
N SER A 160 10.40 -10.12 -9.86
CA SER A 160 11.28 -9.33 -8.98
C SER A 160 12.14 -8.29 -9.74
N VAL A 161 12.34 -8.48 -11.04
CA VAL A 161 13.10 -7.56 -11.87
C VAL A 161 12.30 -6.28 -12.13
N LEU A 162 11.03 -6.41 -12.49
CA LEU A 162 10.15 -5.28 -12.78
C LEU A 162 9.81 -4.50 -11.51
N PHE A 163 9.46 -5.20 -10.44
CA PHE A 163 9.13 -4.62 -9.14
C PHE A 163 10.33 -4.50 -8.19
N GLN A 164 11.56 -4.51 -8.71
CA GLN A 164 12.77 -4.48 -7.90
C GLN A 164 12.84 -3.30 -6.92
N LYS A 165 12.40 -2.13 -7.33
CA LYS A 165 12.36 -0.95 -6.46
C LYS A 165 11.38 -1.13 -5.31
N SER A 166 10.18 -1.60 -5.61
CA SER A 166 9.14 -1.83 -4.61
C SER A 166 9.45 -2.98 -3.68
N THR A 167 10.14 -4.04 -4.17
CA THR A 167 10.60 -5.14 -3.33
C THR A 167 11.78 -4.75 -2.44
N ALA A 168 12.69 -3.90 -2.96
CA ALA A 168 13.87 -3.44 -2.23
C ALA A 168 13.56 -2.27 -1.27
N ARG A 169 12.52 -1.50 -1.54
CA ARG A 169 12.08 -0.35 -0.74
C ARG A 169 10.57 -0.42 -0.54
N PRO A 170 10.12 -1.30 0.35
CA PRO A 170 8.69 -1.41 0.63
C PRO A 170 8.17 -0.07 1.14
N ILE A 171 6.94 0.26 0.73
CA ILE A 171 6.30 1.51 1.09
C ILE A 171 5.99 1.47 2.58
N LEU A 172 6.52 2.44 3.31
CA LEU A 172 6.34 2.58 4.73
C LEU A 172 5.24 3.60 5.03
N THR A 173 4.32 3.21 5.87
CA THR A 173 3.30 4.09 6.47
C THR A 173 3.43 4.04 7.98
N VAL A 174 3.12 5.14 8.65
CA VAL A 174 3.10 5.24 10.12
C VAL A 174 1.67 5.50 10.57
N LEU A 175 1.21 4.72 11.53
CA LEU A 175 -0.10 4.86 12.16
C LEU A 175 0.07 5.07 13.67
N ASP A 176 -0.55 6.12 14.17
CA ASP A 176 -0.68 6.40 15.59
C ASP A 176 -2.07 5.94 16.06
N ILE A 177 -2.12 5.06 17.05
CA ILE A 177 -3.36 4.70 17.74
C ILE A 177 -3.44 5.49 19.03
N THR A 178 -4.56 6.17 19.21
CA THR A 178 -4.85 6.92 20.44
C THR A 178 -5.75 6.10 21.33
N ASP A 179 -5.33 5.93 22.56
CA ASP A 179 -6.09 5.30 23.63
C ASP A 179 -7.20 6.23 24.13
N ASP A 180 -8.36 5.68 24.43
CA ASP A 180 -9.51 6.40 25.01
C ASP A 180 -9.87 5.92 26.43
N ASP A 181 -9.09 5.01 26.98
CA ASP A 181 -9.25 4.52 28.34
C ASP A 181 -8.60 5.47 29.37
N THR A 182 -9.04 5.37 30.57
CA THR A 182 -8.48 6.14 31.70
C THR A 182 -8.41 5.27 32.93
N ALA A 183 -7.21 5.04 33.43
CA ALA A 183 -7.02 4.31 34.67
C ALA A 183 -7.60 5.10 35.86
N GLY A 184 -8.46 4.45 36.61
CA GLY A 184 -9.12 5.10 37.75
C GLY A 184 -9.69 4.10 38.72
N ILE A 185 -9.93 4.57 39.94
CA ILE A 185 -10.65 3.82 40.96
C ILE A 185 -12.04 4.41 41.06
N VAL A 186 -13.05 3.62 40.70
CA VAL A 186 -14.46 3.99 40.85
C VAL A 186 -14.96 3.46 42.19
N LEU A 187 -15.37 4.37 43.05
CA LEU A 187 -16.07 4.01 44.30
C LEU A 187 -17.56 3.88 43.96
N GLU A 188 -18.09 2.66 43.95
CA GLU A 188 -19.49 2.38 43.58
C GLU A 188 -20.53 2.99 44.52
N ASN A 189 -20.16 3.43 45.70
CA ASN A 189 -21.07 4.08 46.64
C ASN A 189 -20.53 5.45 47.05
N ASN A 190 -21.21 6.51 46.63
CA ASN A 190 -21.14 7.84 47.25
C ASN A 190 -21.75 7.84 48.67
N ALA A 191 -21.76 6.71 49.37
CA ALA A 191 -22.19 6.66 50.75
C ALA A 191 -21.17 7.35 51.60
N LEU A 192 -21.53 8.46 52.20
CA LEU A 192 -20.81 9.05 53.31
C LEU A 192 -20.61 7.92 54.36
N VAL A 193 -19.36 7.50 54.52
CA VAL A 193 -19.01 6.61 55.62
C VAL A 193 -18.89 7.50 56.87
N GLU A 194 -19.96 7.63 57.64
CA GLU A 194 -19.93 8.24 58.95
C GLU A 194 -19.28 7.25 59.92
N VAL A 195 -18.11 7.57 60.37
CA VAL A 195 -17.46 6.85 61.48
C VAL A 195 -17.80 7.56 62.75
N ASN A 196 -18.70 7.04 63.54
CA ASN A 196 -18.97 7.54 64.89
C ASN A 196 -17.84 7.13 65.83
N GLU A 197 -17.14 8.10 66.34
CA GLU A 197 -16.16 7.87 67.39
C GLU A 197 -16.89 7.39 68.67
N ASN A 198 -16.63 6.15 69.05
CA ASN A 198 -17.21 5.61 70.27
C ASN A 198 -16.79 6.45 71.48
N THR A 199 -17.68 7.26 71.99
CA THR A 199 -17.52 7.88 73.29
C THR A 199 -17.46 6.75 74.35
N LYS A 200 -16.24 6.53 74.86
CA LYS A 200 -16.08 5.71 76.06
C LYS A 200 -16.76 6.42 77.24
N ASN A 201 -17.79 5.76 77.80
CA ASN A 201 -18.24 6.05 79.16
C ASN A 201 -17.26 5.50 80.15
#